data_4102eea7673e6caec2a95e39c39fbd75
#
_entry.id   4102eea7673e6caec2a95e39c39fbd75
#
_cell.length_a   1.000
_cell.length_b   1.000
_cell.length_c   1.000
_cell.angle_alpha   90.00
_cell.angle_beta   90.00
_cell.angle_gamma   90.00
#
_symmetry.space_group_name_H-M   'P 1'
#
loop_
_entity.id
_entity.type
_entity.pdbx_description
1 polymer ?
#
loop_
_entity_poly.entity_id
_entity_poly.type
_entity_poly.pdbx_seq_one_letter_code
_entity_poly.pdbx_strand_id
1 'polypeptide(L)'
;MTRCAGPSLFAGIASFLSAATRGRFRLIIGYEASHTGDLARDGAAIIEGLGGHALLMPRALPAPLTAFSVRMVMADGALYIRSSGEALIYLGGRAVDRSREGALASEAELSLIDEAAAAVSDEAASRF
;
A
#
# COMPACT_ATOMS: atom_id res chain seq x y z
N MET A 1 11.55 11.29 -2.67
CA MET A 1 11.79 10.13 -3.55
C MET A 1 10.48 9.43 -3.85
N THR A 2 10.22 9.12 -5.10
CA THR A 2 8.98 8.50 -5.55
C THR A 2 9.16 6.99 -5.72
N ARG A 3 8.07 6.24 -5.58
CA ARG A 3 8.06 4.78 -5.81
C ARG A 3 7.08 4.49 -6.93
N CYS A 4 7.45 3.57 -7.82
CA CYS A 4 6.54 3.11 -8.86
C CYS A 4 5.59 2.07 -8.29
N ALA A 5 4.29 2.25 -8.53
CA ALA A 5 3.31 1.26 -8.16
C ALA A 5 3.47 0.03 -9.07
N GLY A 6 3.62 -1.13 -8.48
CA GLY A 6 3.81 -2.38 -9.20
C GLY A 6 3.82 -3.57 -8.24
N PRO A 7 3.94 -4.80 -8.77
CA PRO A 7 3.87 -6.01 -7.94
C PRO A 7 4.86 -6.02 -6.77
N SER A 8 6.10 -5.59 -6.97
CA SER A 8 7.11 -5.53 -5.92
C SER A 8 6.70 -4.62 -4.78
N LEU A 9 6.17 -3.44 -5.10
CA LEU A 9 5.76 -2.48 -4.08
C LEU A 9 4.57 -3.01 -3.27
N PHE A 10 3.58 -3.61 -3.94
CA PHE A 10 2.44 -4.21 -3.25
C PHE A 10 2.89 -5.34 -2.33
N ALA A 11 3.78 -6.20 -2.80
CA ALA A 11 4.32 -7.29 -1.98
C ALA A 11 5.13 -6.75 -0.79
N GLY A 12 5.91 -5.70 -1.02
CA GLY A 12 6.69 -5.04 0.04
C GLY A 12 5.83 -4.43 1.12
N ILE A 13 4.77 -3.71 0.73
CA ILE A 13 3.88 -3.10 1.71
C ILE A 13 3.06 -4.17 2.46
N ALA A 14 2.70 -5.25 1.78
CA ALA A 14 2.02 -6.38 2.42
C ALA A 14 2.90 -7.01 3.51
N SER A 15 4.17 -7.22 3.21
CA SER A 15 5.13 -7.77 4.18
C SER A 15 5.31 -6.82 5.37
N PHE A 16 5.47 -5.53 5.09
CA PHE A 16 5.61 -4.51 6.14
C PHE A 16 4.40 -4.46 7.06
N LEU A 17 3.20 -4.39 6.48
CA LEU A 17 1.96 -4.28 7.26
C LEU A 17 1.64 -5.58 8.01
N SER A 18 1.91 -6.72 7.41
CA SER A 18 1.72 -8.02 8.07
C SER A 18 2.57 -8.11 9.33
N ALA A 19 3.82 -7.68 9.27
CA ALA A 19 4.72 -7.65 10.42
C ALA A 19 4.26 -6.63 11.47
N ALA A 20 3.88 -5.44 11.04
CA ALA A 20 3.47 -4.34 11.93
C ALA A 20 2.16 -4.65 12.66
N THR A 21 1.23 -5.33 12.01
CA THR A 21 -0.09 -5.66 12.57
C THR A 21 -0.18 -7.06 13.14
N ARG A 22 0.85 -7.86 12.94
CA ARG A 22 0.94 -9.27 13.39
C ARG A 22 -0.19 -10.13 12.85
N GLY A 23 -0.51 -9.96 11.58
CA GLY A 23 -1.53 -10.76 10.95
C GLY A 23 -2.20 -10.05 9.78
N ARG A 24 -3.50 -10.27 9.65
CA ARG A 24 -4.27 -9.68 8.56
C ARG A 24 -4.37 -8.17 8.74
N PHE A 25 -4.01 -7.45 7.71
CA PHE A 25 -4.06 -5.99 7.66
C PHE A 25 -5.11 -5.53 6.65
N ARG A 26 -5.50 -4.25 6.76
CA ARG A 26 -6.43 -3.61 5.83
C ARG A 26 -5.69 -2.52 5.09
N LEU A 27 -5.69 -2.60 3.77
CA LEU A 27 -5.02 -1.63 2.91
C LEU A 27 -6.02 -1.03 1.92
N ILE A 28 -6.15 0.29 1.93
CA ILE A 28 -6.94 1.01 0.94
C ILE A 28 -6.07 1.19 -0.30
N ILE A 29 -6.65 0.98 -1.48
CA ILE A 29 -5.98 1.24 -2.75
C ILE A 29 -6.81 2.27 -3.50
N GLY A 30 -6.23 3.44 -3.72
CA GLY A 30 -6.83 4.52 -4.48
C GLY A 30 -6.00 4.83 -5.71
N TYR A 31 -6.60 5.56 -6.64
CA TYR A 31 -5.91 5.93 -7.88
C TYR A 31 -6.44 7.26 -8.42
N GLU A 32 -5.57 7.98 -9.13
CA GLU A 32 -5.84 9.34 -9.60
C GLU A 32 -6.60 9.36 -10.91
N ALA A 33 -6.34 8.40 -11.80
CA ALA A 33 -6.90 8.38 -13.14
C ALA A 33 -7.39 6.99 -13.53
N SER A 34 -8.41 6.92 -14.38
CA SER A 34 -9.01 5.64 -14.80
C SER A 34 -8.00 4.69 -15.43
N HIS A 35 -6.99 5.18 -16.13
CA HIS A 35 -5.97 4.32 -16.74
C HIS A 35 -5.07 3.61 -15.73
N THR A 36 -5.04 4.06 -14.48
CA THR A 36 -4.31 3.38 -13.40
C THR A 36 -5.20 2.42 -12.60
N GLY A 37 -6.48 2.32 -12.95
CA GLY A 37 -7.43 1.44 -12.27
C GLY A 37 -7.07 -0.03 -12.40
N ASP A 38 -6.55 -0.46 -13.55
CA ASP A 38 -6.11 -1.86 -13.74
C ASP A 38 -4.95 -2.20 -12.81
N LEU A 39 -3.98 -1.28 -12.68
CA LEU A 39 -2.86 -1.45 -11.77
C LEU A 39 -3.34 -1.54 -10.32
N ALA A 40 -4.35 -0.75 -9.96
CA ALA A 40 -4.96 -0.81 -8.63
C ALA A 40 -5.65 -2.15 -8.39
N ARG A 41 -6.38 -2.66 -9.37
CA ARG A 41 -7.04 -3.97 -9.27
C ARG A 41 -6.03 -5.12 -9.15
N ASP A 42 -4.95 -5.07 -9.92
CA ASP A 42 -3.87 -6.06 -9.84
C ASP A 42 -3.23 -6.01 -8.46
N GLY A 43 -3.01 -4.82 -7.92
CA GLY A 43 -2.48 -4.62 -6.58
C GLY A 43 -3.40 -5.20 -5.51
N ALA A 44 -4.71 -5.00 -5.65
CA ALA A 44 -5.69 -5.55 -4.71
C ALA A 44 -5.63 -7.09 -4.69
N ALA A 45 -5.49 -7.71 -5.86
CA ALA A 45 -5.36 -9.17 -5.96
C ALA A 45 -4.08 -9.66 -5.26
N ILE A 46 -2.97 -8.95 -5.42
CA ILE A 46 -1.71 -9.29 -4.76
C ILE A 46 -1.86 -9.19 -3.24
N ILE A 47 -2.47 -8.12 -2.74
CA ILE A 47 -2.69 -7.92 -1.30
C ILE A 47 -3.55 -9.04 -0.72
N GLU A 48 -4.66 -9.39 -1.38
CA GLU A 48 -5.54 -10.48 -0.94
C GLU A 48 -4.80 -11.81 -0.95
N GLY A 49 -3.98 -12.06 -1.97
CA GLY A 49 -3.17 -13.28 -2.06
C GLY A 49 -2.09 -13.39 -0.99
N LEU A 50 -1.67 -12.27 -0.41
CA LEU A 50 -0.64 -12.24 0.64
C LEU A 50 -1.23 -12.11 2.05
N GLY A 51 -2.52 -12.34 2.19
CA GLY A 51 -3.17 -12.40 3.51
C GLY A 51 -3.72 -11.08 4.02
N GLY A 52 -3.69 -10.02 3.22
CA GLY A 52 -4.29 -8.75 3.57
C GLY A 52 -5.72 -8.62 3.09
N HIS A 53 -6.39 -7.59 3.55
CA HIS A 53 -7.71 -7.22 3.06
C HIS A 53 -7.60 -5.92 2.27
N ALA A 54 -7.80 -6.00 0.96
CA ALA A 54 -7.71 -4.85 0.08
C ALA A 54 -9.07 -4.14 -0.03
N LEU A 55 -9.05 -2.82 0.16
CA LEU A 55 -10.22 -1.97 0.03
C LEU A 55 -9.98 -1.07 -1.18
N LEU A 56 -10.41 -1.53 -2.34
CA LEU A 56 -10.22 -0.80 -3.59
C LEU A 56 -11.25 0.32 -3.71
N MET A 57 -10.79 1.54 -3.97
CA MET A 57 -11.68 2.67 -4.21
C MET A 57 -12.50 2.40 -5.48
N PRO A 58 -13.81 2.75 -5.46
CA PRO A 58 -14.72 2.38 -6.56
C PRO A 58 -14.45 3.15 -7.86
N ARG A 59 -13.72 4.24 -7.79
CA ARG A 59 -13.41 5.08 -8.95
C ARG A 59 -12.17 5.93 -8.66
N ALA A 60 -11.67 6.62 -9.70
CA ALA A 60 -10.57 7.56 -9.55
C ALA A 60 -11.03 8.73 -8.65
N LEU A 61 -10.25 9.03 -7.62
CA LEU A 61 -10.55 10.06 -6.63
C LEU A 61 -9.25 10.79 -6.25
N PRO A 62 -9.34 12.04 -5.73
CA PRO A 62 -8.15 12.76 -5.27
C PRO A 62 -7.48 12.10 -4.06
N ALA A 63 -6.17 12.25 -3.95
CA ALA A 63 -5.37 11.69 -2.87
C ALA A 63 -5.87 12.02 -1.46
N PRO A 64 -6.29 13.27 -1.14
CA PRO A 64 -6.81 13.57 0.20
C PRO A 64 -7.97 12.70 0.66
N LEU A 65 -8.81 12.25 -0.26
CA LEU A 65 -9.92 11.33 0.08
C LEU A 65 -9.41 9.95 0.49
N THR A 66 -8.34 9.47 -0.13
CA THR A 66 -7.71 8.21 0.24
C THR A 66 -7.09 8.32 1.63
N ALA A 67 -6.37 9.38 1.91
CA ALA A 67 -5.77 9.63 3.22
C ALA A 67 -6.84 9.74 4.32
N PHE A 68 -7.92 10.45 4.05
CA PHE A 68 -9.05 10.58 4.98
C PHE A 68 -9.70 9.23 5.26
N SER A 69 -9.84 8.40 4.22
CA SER A 69 -10.47 7.07 4.33
C SER A 69 -9.70 6.14 5.27
N VAL A 70 -8.38 6.31 5.42
CA VAL A 70 -7.59 5.50 6.36
C VAL A 70 -8.18 5.57 7.77
N ARG A 71 -8.54 6.76 8.22
CA ARG A 71 -9.18 6.94 9.53
C ARG A 71 -10.60 6.43 9.56
N MET A 72 -11.36 6.70 8.51
CA MET A 72 -12.79 6.40 8.45
C MET A 72 -13.08 4.90 8.50
N VAL A 73 -12.26 4.09 7.84
CA VAL A 73 -12.47 2.64 7.80
C VAL A 73 -11.48 1.88 8.68
N MET A 74 -10.71 2.60 9.49
CA MET A 74 -9.73 2.02 10.41
C MET A 74 -8.73 1.12 9.68
N ALA A 75 -8.25 1.57 8.53
CA ALA A 75 -7.27 0.82 7.74
C ALA A 75 -5.87 0.97 8.35
N ASP A 76 -5.01 0.01 8.09
CA ASP A 76 -3.61 0.03 8.54
C ASP A 76 -2.72 0.81 7.58
N GLY A 77 -3.19 1.04 6.37
CA GLY A 77 -2.49 1.85 5.40
C GLY A 77 -3.30 2.09 4.15
N ALA A 78 -2.74 2.89 3.27
CA ALA A 78 -3.29 3.15 1.95
C ALA A 78 -2.17 3.33 0.95
N LEU A 79 -2.40 2.87 -0.27
CA LEU A 79 -1.51 3.12 -1.39
C LEU A 79 -2.32 3.84 -2.46
N TYR A 80 -1.84 5.00 -2.87
CA TYR A 80 -2.51 5.83 -3.87
C TYR A 80 -1.65 5.90 -5.12
N ILE A 81 -2.22 5.50 -6.26
CA ILE A 81 -1.50 5.45 -7.54
C ILE A 81 -1.79 6.73 -8.31
N ARG A 82 -0.76 7.51 -8.56
CA ARG A 82 -0.86 8.74 -9.35
C ARG A 82 -0.95 8.39 -10.83
N SER A 83 -1.43 9.35 -11.63
CA SER A 83 -1.56 9.17 -13.08
C SER A 83 -0.21 8.86 -13.76
N SER A 84 0.90 9.26 -13.15
CA SER A 84 2.26 8.92 -13.61
C SER A 84 2.66 7.47 -13.35
N GLY A 85 1.90 6.74 -12.54
CA GLY A 85 2.27 5.39 -12.06
C GLY A 85 3.04 5.42 -10.75
N GLU A 86 3.37 6.58 -10.22
CA GLU A 86 4.03 6.71 -8.92
C GLU A 86 3.03 6.48 -7.80
N ALA A 87 3.51 5.99 -6.66
CA ALA A 87 2.68 5.66 -5.51
C ALA A 87 2.96 6.59 -4.34
N LEU A 88 1.89 7.01 -3.66
CA LEU A 88 1.94 7.64 -2.36
C LEU A 88 1.48 6.61 -1.32
N ILE A 89 2.19 6.50 -0.22
CA ILE A 89 1.89 5.52 0.82
C ILE A 89 1.52 6.25 2.11
N TYR A 90 0.34 5.93 2.64
CA TYR A 90 -0.16 6.46 3.91
C TYR A 90 -0.25 5.32 4.91
N LEU A 91 0.02 5.59 6.17
CA LEU A 91 -0.07 4.59 7.23
C LEU A 91 -1.11 5.01 8.27
N GLY A 92 -1.65 4.03 8.96
CA GLY A 92 -2.67 4.26 9.98
C GLY A 92 -2.90 3.01 10.81
N GLY A 93 -4.03 2.97 11.51
CA GLY A 93 -4.45 1.83 12.30
C GLY A 93 -3.37 1.33 13.24
N ARG A 94 -3.07 0.05 13.15
CA ARG A 94 -2.10 -0.63 14.01
C ARG A 94 -0.65 -0.44 13.58
N ALA A 95 -0.42 0.16 12.42
CA ALA A 95 0.93 0.33 11.87
C ALA A 95 1.64 1.58 12.40
N VAL A 96 0.93 2.54 12.97
CA VAL A 96 1.48 3.80 13.49
C VAL A 96 0.75 4.24 14.75
N ASP A 97 1.31 5.25 15.43
CA ASP A 97 0.64 5.91 16.54
C ASP A 97 -0.56 6.72 16.04
N ARG A 98 -1.53 6.94 16.92
CA ARG A 98 -2.75 7.70 16.60
C ARG A 98 -2.48 9.08 15.99
N SER A 99 -1.44 9.74 16.45
CA SER A 99 -1.08 11.07 15.97
C SER A 99 -0.66 11.08 14.49
N ARG A 100 -0.33 9.92 13.94
CA ARG A 100 0.15 9.78 12.57
C ARG A 100 -0.83 9.09 11.62
N GLU A 101 -2.03 8.77 12.09
CA GLU A 101 -3.03 8.10 11.25
C GLU A 101 -3.39 8.94 10.03
N GLY A 102 -3.28 8.33 8.86
CA GLY A 102 -3.59 8.98 7.59
C GLY A 102 -2.49 9.88 7.07
N ALA A 103 -1.33 9.94 7.73
CA ALA A 103 -0.18 10.71 7.25
C ALA A 103 0.65 9.88 6.28
N LEU A 104 1.43 10.56 5.43
CA LEU A 104 2.38 9.89 4.55
C LEU A 104 3.41 9.11 5.38
N ALA A 105 3.82 7.97 4.85
CA ALA A 105 4.88 7.17 5.46
C ALA A 105 6.18 7.98 5.51
N SER A 106 6.91 7.84 6.61
CA SER A 106 8.21 8.49 6.78
C SER A 106 9.27 7.83 5.89
N GLU A 107 10.41 8.51 5.71
CA GLU A 107 11.53 7.95 4.96
C GLU A 107 12.02 6.63 5.56
N ALA A 108 12.05 6.53 6.88
CA ALA A 108 12.44 5.28 7.56
C ALA A 108 11.45 4.15 7.25
N GLU A 109 10.16 4.45 7.27
CA GLU A 109 9.11 3.49 6.96
C GLU A 109 9.17 3.06 5.49
N LEU A 110 9.38 4.03 4.58
CA LEU A 110 9.53 3.74 3.15
C LEU A 110 10.75 2.86 2.89
N SER A 111 11.86 3.08 3.60
CA SER A 111 13.05 2.25 3.49
C SER A 111 12.77 0.81 3.91
N LEU A 112 12.00 0.61 4.97
CA LEU A 112 11.61 -0.74 5.41
C LEU A 112 10.73 -1.44 4.37
N ILE A 113 9.83 -0.69 3.74
CA ILE A 113 8.99 -1.22 2.67
C ILE A 113 9.85 -1.60 1.46
N ASP A 114 10.81 -0.75 1.10
CA ASP A 114 11.73 -1.03 -0.01
C ASP A 114 12.56 -2.28 0.25
N GLU A 115 13.06 -2.46 1.47
CA GLU A 115 13.80 -3.66 1.87
C GLU A 115 12.91 -4.90 1.76
N ALA A 116 11.67 -4.81 2.22
CA ALA A 116 10.72 -5.91 2.13
C ALA A 116 10.41 -6.26 0.67
N ALA A 117 10.27 -5.25 -0.20
CA ALA A 117 10.03 -5.45 -1.62
C ALA A 117 11.21 -6.16 -2.28
N ALA A 118 12.44 -5.76 -1.95
CA ALA A 118 13.65 -6.40 -2.47
C ALA A 118 13.76 -7.85 -2.00
N ALA A 119 13.45 -8.13 -0.75
CA ALA A 119 13.48 -9.48 -0.19
C ALA A 119 12.49 -10.42 -0.91
N VAL A 120 11.29 -9.93 -1.19
CA VAL A 120 10.27 -10.69 -1.93
C VAL A 120 10.77 -10.97 -3.36
N SER A 121 11.36 -9.98 -4.02
CA SER A 121 11.90 -10.15 -5.38
C SER A 121 13.04 -11.17 -5.42
N ASP A 122 13.94 -11.11 -4.44
CA ASP A 122 15.07 -12.06 -4.33
C ASP A 122 14.55 -13.47 -4.08
N GLU A 123 13.57 -13.63 -3.21
CA GLU A 123 12.95 -14.93 -2.93
C GLU A 123 12.28 -15.49 -4.20
N ALA A 124 11.55 -14.68 -4.93
CA ALA A 124 10.91 -15.09 -6.18
C ALA A 124 11.95 -15.50 -7.22
N ALA A 125 13.05 -14.74 -7.33
CA ALA A 125 14.14 -15.05 -8.27
C ALA A 125 14.83 -16.37 -7.91
N SER A 126 14.99 -16.68 -6.62
CA SER A 126 15.65 -17.90 -6.17
C SER A 126 14.82 -19.17 -6.43
N ARG A 127 13.53 -19.03 -6.70
CA ARG A 127 12.65 -20.16 -7.01
C ARG A 127 12.72 -20.60 -8.48
N PHE A 128 13.31 -19.78 -9.32
CA PHE A 128 13.49 -20.05 -10.73
C PHE A 128 14.96 -20.25 -11.05
#